data_8a6f10c40352d76c1e3fd3f755546bb6
#
_entry.id   8a6f10c40352d76c1e3fd3f755546bb6
#
_cell.length_a   1.000
_cell.length_b   1.000
_cell.length_c   1.000
_cell.angle_alpha   90.00
_cell.angle_beta   90.00
_cell.angle_gamma   90.00
#
_symmetry.space_group_name_H-M   'P 1'
#
loop_
_entity.id
_entity.type
_entity.pdbx_description
1 polymer ?
#
loop_
_entity_poly.entity_id
_entity_poly.type
_entity_poly.pdbx_seq_one_letter_code
_entity_poly.pdbx_strand_id
1 'polypeptide(L)'
;VNYLLSCKMFCGYCGSMISAEAGTGKLGKVYRYYKCGDKKRGKACELKPFPKDHLEDAIILATVNDMLTDDMIEKLTVRILEVQEQENADDPVVGLRRRLDSNKKRQRNLLDAIEEGGARGLVSRLAALEEEEEQLVLEIQRAEIKRPRLTHEVVEAWLRSFRVGDVTDDDFRARLVDTFIARVELRNDEALIFYNIREKGPHSRVRVRPEWWSPRDGTRTPKIIVLRDYVVLRIAV
;
A
#
# COMPACT_ATOMS: atom_id res chain seq x y z
N VAL A 1 -4.99 23.78 -7.63
CA VAL A 1 -3.60 23.32 -7.38
C VAL A 1 -3.62 22.26 -6.31
N ASN A 2 -3.16 21.07 -6.64
CA ASN A 2 -3.10 19.95 -5.71
C ASN A 2 -1.76 19.97 -4.95
N TYR A 3 -1.80 19.68 -3.65
CA TYR A 3 -0.62 19.45 -2.81
C TYR A 3 -0.55 17.93 -2.52
N LEU A 4 0.31 17.24 -3.23
CA LEU A 4 0.39 15.77 -3.25
C LEU A 4 0.61 15.14 -1.87
N LEU A 5 1.37 15.83 -1.00
CA LEU A 5 1.77 15.33 0.31
C LEU A 5 0.85 15.81 1.44
N SER A 6 -0.31 16.37 1.13
CA SER A 6 -1.29 16.79 2.14
C SER A 6 -1.64 15.66 3.09
N CYS A 7 -1.71 15.96 4.39
CA CYS A 7 -2.02 15.01 5.47
C CYS A 7 -0.97 13.89 5.68
N LYS A 8 0.06 13.80 4.86
CA LYS A 8 1.13 12.80 4.99
C LYS A 8 2.42 13.34 5.62
N MET A 9 2.54 14.66 5.81
CA MET A 9 3.78 15.29 6.28
C MET A 9 3.76 15.73 7.72
N PHE A 10 4.86 15.49 8.43
CA PHE A 10 5.06 15.83 9.83
C PHE A 10 6.41 16.50 10.07
N CYS A 11 6.45 17.39 11.05
CA CYS A 11 7.67 18.07 11.45
C CYS A 11 8.56 17.16 12.30
N GLY A 12 9.81 16.92 11.89
CA GLY A 12 10.77 16.11 12.64
C GLY A 12 11.31 16.78 13.91
N TYR A 13 10.96 18.07 14.17
CA TYR A 13 11.34 18.77 15.40
C TYR A 13 10.23 18.78 16.44
N CYS A 14 8.99 19.11 16.07
CA CYS A 14 7.88 19.26 17.02
C CYS A 14 6.76 18.22 16.84
N GLY A 15 6.83 17.36 15.83
CA GLY A 15 5.81 16.34 15.55
C GLY A 15 4.51 16.88 14.93
N SER A 16 4.34 18.20 14.82
CA SER A 16 3.12 18.79 14.26
C SER A 16 2.98 18.49 12.77
N MET A 17 1.74 18.33 12.31
CA MET A 17 1.44 18.21 10.89
C MET A 17 1.93 19.44 10.12
N ILE A 18 2.48 19.19 8.93
CA ILE A 18 2.90 20.24 8.01
C ILE A 18 1.72 20.60 7.11
N SER A 19 1.46 21.88 6.97
CA SER A 19 0.38 22.40 6.14
C SER A 19 0.91 23.08 4.89
N ALA A 20 0.11 23.01 3.84
CA ALA A 20 0.32 23.75 2.61
C ALA A 20 0.01 25.23 2.81
N GLU A 21 0.82 26.10 2.24
CA GLU A 21 0.63 27.55 2.20
C GLU A 21 0.96 28.12 0.83
N ALA A 22 0.29 29.20 0.48
CA ALA A 22 0.62 30.02 -0.68
C ALA A 22 0.83 31.47 -0.23
N GLY A 23 1.81 32.12 -0.82
CA GLY A 23 2.09 33.53 -0.60
C GLY A 23 2.34 34.25 -1.92
N THR A 24 1.86 35.48 -2.04
CA THR A 24 2.10 36.31 -3.22
C THR A 24 3.31 37.20 -2.97
N GLY A 25 4.32 37.10 -3.81
CA GLY A 25 5.49 37.95 -3.78
C GLY A 25 5.18 39.37 -4.29
N LYS A 26 6.12 40.32 -4.07
CA LYS A 26 5.98 41.74 -4.45
C LYS A 26 5.67 41.94 -5.95
N LEU A 27 6.08 41.02 -6.81
CA LEU A 27 5.85 41.05 -8.27
C LEU A 27 4.61 40.26 -8.72
N GLY A 28 3.67 39.94 -7.81
CA GLY A 28 2.46 39.21 -8.12
C GLY A 28 2.64 37.69 -8.31
N LYS A 29 3.88 37.17 -8.26
CA LYS A 29 4.16 35.71 -8.39
C LYS A 29 3.68 34.99 -7.14
N VAL A 30 2.89 33.94 -7.32
CA VAL A 30 2.43 33.07 -6.24
C VAL A 30 3.48 31.99 -5.98
N TYR A 31 3.95 31.93 -4.73
CA TYR A 31 4.85 30.91 -4.23
C TYR A 31 4.09 29.94 -3.33
N ARG A 32 4.37 28.64 -3.47
CA ARG A 32 3.74 27.59 -2.70
C ARG A 32 4.74 26.88 -1.83
N TYR A 33 4.37 26.66 -0.58
CA TYR A 33 5.25 26.11 0.44
C TYR A 33 4.56 25.08 1.30
N TYR A 34 5.37 24.24 1.90
CA TYR A 34 5.02 23.41 3.03
C TYR A 34 5.60 24.01 4.31
N LYS A 35 4.77 24.23 5.33
CA LYS A 35 5.15 24.92 6.58
C LYS A 35 4.63 24.15 7.78
N CYS A 36 5.44 24.10 8.85
CA CYS A 36 5.04 23.48 10.11
C CYS A 36 3.78 24.14 10.68
N GLY A 37 2.78 23.33 11.06
CA GLY A 37 1.51 23.81 11.59
C GLY A 37 1.67 24.56 12.91
N ASP A 38 2.59 24.14 13.80
CA ASP A 38 2.88 24.88 15.05
C ASP A 38 3.51 26.23 14.76
N LYS A 39 4.49 26.29 13.85
CA LYS A 39 5.07 27.55 13.42
C LYS A 39 4.05 28.50 12.78
N LYS A 40 3.08 27.96 12.05
CA LYS A 40 1.95 28.72 11.50
C LYS A 40 1.08 29.33 12.62
N ARG A 41 0.90 28.60 13.72
CA ARG A 41 0.14 29.06 14.90
C ARG A 41 0.95 29.94 15.86
N GLY A 42 2.16 30.39 15.46
CA GLY A 42 3.01 31.25 16.27
C GLY A 42 3.82 30.54 17.35
N LYS A 43 3.83 29.22 17.41
CA LYS A 43 4.68 28.45 18.32
C LYS A 43 6.12 28.38 17.81
N ALA A 44 7.08 28.27 18.73
CA ALA A 44 8.47 28.05 18.36
C ALA A 44 8.69 26.71 17.67
N CYS A 45 9.25 26.75 16.45
CA CYS A 45 9.71 25.59 15.74
C CYS A 45 10.82 25.94 14.75
N GLU A 46 11.86 25.11 14.69
CA GLU A 46 13.06 25.39 13.88
C GLU A 46 12.86 25.10 12.39
N LEU A 47 11.83 24.31 12.01
CA LEU A 47 11.60 23.91 10.63
C LEU A 47 11.41 25.15 9.74
N LYS A 48 12.20 25.22 8.67
CA LYS A 48 12.05 26.23 7.61
C LYS A 48 10.91 25.84 6.66
N PRO A 49 10.24 26.80 6.00
CA PRO A 49 9.31 26.51 4.94
C PRO A 49 10.04 25.87 3.75
N PHE A 50 9.42 24.83 3.12
CA PHE A 50 9.96 24.17 1.94
C PHE A 50 9.13 24.54 0.71
N PRO A 51 9.76 24.91 -0.42
CA PRO A 51 9.04 25.09 -1.68
C PRO A 51 8.35 23.79 -2.08
N LYS A 52 7.05 23.90 -2.44
CA LYS A 52 6.20 22.75 -2.77
C LYS A 52 6.83 21.88 -3.87
N ASP A 53 7.10 22.50 -5.01
CA ASP A 53 7.50 21.75 -6.22
C ASP A 53 8.83 21.04 -6.01
N HIS A 54 9.84 21.69 -5.40
CA HIS A 54 11.12 21.08 -5.09
C HIS A 54 11.01 19.86 -4.15
N LEU A 55 10.17 19.96 -3.13
CA LEU A 55 10.00 18.87 -2.16
C LEU A 55 9.24 17.69 -2.77
N GLU A 56 8.16 17.98 -3.50
CA GLU A 56 7.38 16.93 -4.16
C GLU A 56 8.22 16.20 -5.21
N ASP A 57 8.97 16.94 -6.05
CA ASP A 57 9.87 16.35 -7.05
C ASP A 57 10.93 15.46 -6.41
N ALA A 58 11.57 15.93 -5.33
CA ALA A 58 12.58 15.15 -4.62
C ALA A 58 12.01 13.83 -4.08
N ILE A 59 10.81 13.85 -3.50
CA ILE A 59 10.15 12.67 -2.93
C ILE A 59 9.69 11.70 -4.03
N ILE A 60 9.13 12.22 -5.13
CA ILE A 60 8.73 11.40 -6.28
C ILE A 60 9.92 10.69 -6.90
N LEU A 61 10.99 11.45 -7.22
CA LEU A 61 12.20 10.91 -7.82
C LEU A 61 12.88 9.89 -6.92
N ALA A 62 12.96 10.15 -5.62
CA ALA A 62 13.50 9.19 -4.65
C ALA A 62 12.65 7.90 -4.60
N THR A 63 11.33 8.01 -4.66
CA THR A 63 10.46 6.83 -4.68
C THR A 63 10.65 6.00 -5.95
N VAL A 64 10.74 6.65 -7.11
CA VAL A 64 10.89 5.94 -8.40
C VAL A 64 12.29 5.33 -8.55
N ASN A 65 13.35 6.09 -8.24
CA ASN A 65 14.71 5.69 -8.55
C ASN A 65 15.38 4.85 -7.45
N ASP A 66 15.07 5.14 -6.19
CA ASP A 66 15.80 4.56 -5.07
C ASP A 66 15.00 3.51 -4.32
N MET A 67 13.66 3.66 -4.25
CA MET A 67 12.80 2.67 -3.61
C MET A 67 12.36 1.58 -4.59
N LEU A 68 11.91 1.91 -5.81
CA LEU A 68 11.42 0.94 -6.80
C LEU A 68 12.57 0.30 -7.60
N THR A 69 13.60 -0.22 -6.91
CA THR A 69 14.67 -1.01 -7.52
C THR A 69 14.19 -2.42 -7.86
N ASP A 70 14.92 -3.15 -8.73
CA ASP A 70 14.53 -4.53 -9.08
C ASP A 70 14.47 -5.45 -7.86
N ASP A 71 15.46 -5.35 -6.95
CA ASP A 71 15.48 -6.11 -5.68
C ASP A 71 14.28 -5.77 -4.78
N MET A 72 13.89 -4.50 -4.71
CA MET A 72 12.75 -4.10 -3.91
C MET A 72 11.42 -4.52 -4.56
N ILE A 73 11.30 -4.41 -5.88
CA ILE A 73 10.12 -4.88 -6.63
C ILE A 73 9.90 -6.38 -6.38
N GLU A 74 10.96 -7.19 -6.44
CA GLU A 74 10.87 -8.62 -6.15
C GLU A 74 10.40 -8.89 -4.71
N LYS A 75 11.01 -8.23 -3.73
CA LYS A 75 10.61 -8.35 -2.31
C LYS A 75 9.16 -7.94 -2.08
N LEU A 76 8.70 -6.87 -2.73
CA LEU A 76 7.32 -6.41 -2.65
C LEU A 76 6.36 -7.40 -3.30
N THR A 77 6.72 -7.94 -4.45
CA THR A 77 5.93 -8.94 -5.17
C THR A 77 5.71 -10.15 -4.28
N VAL A 78 6.78 -10.73 -3.73
CA VAL A 78 6.68 -11.86 -2.80
C VAL A 78 5.80 -11.51 -1.60
N ARG A 79 5.98 -10.33 -1.03
CA ARG A 79 5.22 -9.92 0.15
C ARG A 79 3.72 -9.73 -0.12
N ILE A 80 3.35 -9.15 -1.27
CA ILE A 80 1.95 -8.98 -1.67
C ILE A 80 1.28 -10.35 -1.83
N LEU A 81 1.98 -11.31 -2.44
CA LEU A 81 1.46 -12.67 -2.61
C LEU A 81 1.33 -13.42 -1.28
N GLU A 82 2.28 -13.28 -0.36
CA GLU A 82 2.18 -13.84 0.99
C GLU A 82 0.96 -13.30 1.76
N VAL A 83 0.70 -11.98 1.67
CA VAL A 83 -0.49 -11.36 2.28
C VAL A 83 -1.77 -11.92 1.64
N GLN A 84 -1.80 -12.04 0.32
CA GLN A 84 -2.93 -12.65 -0.38
C GLN A 84 -3.18 -14.10 0.09
N GLU A 85 -2.13 -14.89 0.26
CA GLU A 85 -2.27 -16.28 0.75
C GLU A 85 -2.79 -16.33 2.20
N GLN A 86 -2.33 -15.40 3.06
CA GLN A 86 -2.83 -15.31 4.44
C GLN A 86 -4.31 -14.90 4.50
N GLU A 87 -4.71 -13.92 3.67
CA GLU A 87 -6.11 -13.52 3.55
C GLU A 87 -6.99 -14.64 2.97
N ASN A 88 -6.44 -15.45 2.05
CA ASN A 88 -7.11 -16.61 1.49
C ASN A 88 -7.28 -17.76 2.50
N ALA A 89 -6.44 -17.85 3.52
CA ALA A 89 -6.58 -18.87 4.57
C ALA A 89 -7.86 -18.65 5.40
N ASP A 90 -8.29 -17.40 5.57
CA ASP A 90 -9.55 -17.01 6.22
C ASP A 90 -10.69 -16.76 5.22
N ASP A 91 -10.52 -17.15 3.94
CA ASP A 91 -11.48 -16.88 2.88
C ASP A 91 -12.77 -17.69 3.09
N PRO A 92 -13.94 -17.03 3.13
CA PRO A 92 -15.24 -17.70 3.15
C PRO A 92 -15.43 -18.71 1.99
N VAL A 93 -14.74 -18.53 0.84
CA VAL A 93 -14.75 -19.48 -0.28
C VAL A 93 -14.24 -20.85 0.15
N VAL A 94 -13.22 -20.92 1.02
CA VAL A 94 -12.73 -22.23 1.54
C VAL A 94 -13.81 -22.93 2.35
N GLY A 95 -14.55 -22.19 3.18
CA GLY A 95 -15.69 -22.70 3.92
C GLY A 95 -16.84 -23.18 3.01
N LEU A 96 -17.16 -22.39 1.99
CA LEU A 96 -18.18 -22.73 0.99
C LEU A 96 -17.81 -23.99 0.19
N ARG A 97 -16.56 -24.12 -0.23
CA ARG A 97 -16.07 -25.33 -0.94
C ARG A 97 -16.16 -26.59 -0.06
N ARG A 98 -15.79 -26.50 1.23
CA ARG A 98 -15.96 -27.62 2.17
C ARG A 98 -17.43 -28.02 2.34
N ARG A 99 -18.34 -27.05 2.39
CA ARG A 99 -19.79 -27.31 2.43
C ARG A 99 -20.26 -27.99 1.15
N LEU A 100 -19.80 -27.54 -0.02
CA LEU A 100 -20.11 -28.14 -1.31
C LEU A 100 -19.64 -29.61 -1.36
N ASP A 101 -18.41 -29.91 -0.94
CA ASP A 101 -17.87 -31.26 -0.90
C ASP A 101 -18.67 -32.17 0.05
N SER A 102 -19.05 -31.63 1.20
CA SER A 102 -19.91 -32.35 2.16
C SER A 102 -21.30 -32.62 1.59
N ASN A 103 -21.89 -31.66 0.87
CA ASN A 103 -23.17 -31.81 0.22
C ASN A 103 -23.09 -32.89 -0.87
N LYS A 104 -22.11 -32.87 -1.77
CA LYS A 104 -21.86 -33.89 -2.79
C LYS A 104 -21.67 -35.30 -2.20
N LYS A 105 -21.03 -35.40 -1.04
CA LYS A 105 -20.85 -36.70 -0.36
C LYS A 105 -22.21 -37.22 0.15
N ARG A 106 -23.07 -36.35 0.69
CA ARG A 106 -24.41 -36.71 1.15
C ARG A 106 -25.32 -37.15 -0.03
N GLN A 107 -25.23 -36.43 -1.15
CA GLN A 107 -25.98 -36.81 -2.38
C GLN A 107 -25.59 -38.23 -2.84
N ARG A 108 -24.29 -38.53 -2.93
CA ARG A 108 -23.81 -39.87 -3.30
C ARG A 108 -24.34 -40.94 -2.36
N ASN A 109 -24.23 -40.73 -1.06
CA ASN A 109 -24.75 -41.71 -0.08
C ASN A 109 -26.27 -41.94 -0.19
N LEU A 110 -27.05 -40.88 -0.57
CA LEU A 110 -28.48 -41.00 -0.80
C LEU A 110 -28.78 -41.75 -2.10
N LEU A 111 -28.01 -41.51 -3.15
CA LEU A 111 -28.15 -42.25 -4.41
C LEU A 111 -27.90 -43.75 -4.20
N ASP A 112 -26.82 -44.10 -3.50
CA ASP A 112 -26.50 -45.50 -3.16
C ASP A 112 -27.67 -46.17 -2.38
N ALA A 113 -28.22 -45.43 -1.39
CA ALA A 113 -29.35 -45.93 -0.60
C ALA A 113 -30.67 -46.05 -1.41
N ILE A 114 -30.88 -45.24 -2.44
CA ILE A 114 -32.02 -45.31 -3.35
C ILE A 114 -31.87 -46.51 -4.25
N GLU A 115 -30.68 -46.80 -4.78
CA GLU A 115 -30.38 -47.97 -5.62
C GLU A 115 -30.58 -49.28 -4.84
N GLU A 116 -30.30 -49.27 -3.53
CA GLU A 116 -30.54 -50.42 -2.64
C GLU A 116 -32.03 -50.63 -2.26
N GLY A 117 -32.97 -49.88 -2.82
CA GLY A 117 -34.42 -50.01 -2.59
C GLY A 117 -34.98 -49.02 -1.60
N GLY A 118 -34.36 -47.87 -1.44
CA GLY A 118 -34.76 -46.81 -0.50
C GLY A 118 -36.18 -46.24 -0.73
N ALA A 119 -36.78 -45.75 0.34
CA ALA A 119 -38.13 -45.23 0.39
C ALA A 119 -38.31 -43.88 -0.33
N ARG A 120 -39.55 -43.55 -0.77
CA ARG A 120 -39.93 -42.31 -1.48
C ARG A 120 -39.43 -40.99 -0.83
N GLY A 121 -39.25 -40.98 0.50
CA GLY A 121 -38.72 -39.79 1.23
C GLY A 121 -37.27 -39.44 0.94
N LEU A 122 -36.45 -40.35 0.36
CA LEU A 122 -35.04 -40.07 0.01
C LEU A 122 -34.94 -39.21 -1.25
N VAL A 123 -35.87 -39.31 -2.17
CA VAL A 123 -35.90 -38.53 -3.43
C VAL A 123 -36.11 -37.02 -3.13
N SER A 124 -37.05 -36.69 -2.23
CA SER A 124 -37.26 -35.29 -1.87
C SER A 124 -36.06 -34.68 -1.13
N ARG A 125 -35.32 -35.51 -0.38
CA ARG A 125 -34.13 -35.07 0.33
C ARG A 125 -32.94 -34.88 -0.63
N LEU A 126 -32.85 -35.72 -1.68
CA LEU A 126 -31.89 -35.57 -2.74
C LEU A 126 -32.12 -34.26 -3.50
N ALA A 127 -33.37 -33.98 -3.92
CA ALA A 127 -33.70 -32.70 -4.58
C ALA A 127 -33.34 -31.45 -3.75
N ALA A 128 -33.55 -31.50 -2.42
CA ALA A 128 -33.13 -30.42 -1.55
C ALA A 128 -31.60 -30.22 -1.47
N LEU A 129 -30.84 -31.32 -1.56
CA LEU A 129 -29.37 -31.23 -1.60
C LEU A 129 -28.86 -30.72 -2.95
N GLU A 130 -29.52 -31.07 -4.05
CA GLU A 130 -29.23 -30.53 -5.37
C GLU A 130 -29.46 -29.02 -5.44
N GLU A 131 -30.56 -28.53 -4.88
CA GLU A 131 -30.84 -27.09 -4.77
C GLU A 131 -29.78 -26.37 -3.90
N GLU A 132 -29.40 -26.96 -2.76
CA GLU A 132 -28.31 -26.43 -1.91
C GLU A 132 -26.99 -26.38 -2.66
N GLU A 133 -26.68 -27.39 -3.51
CA GLU A 133 -25.47 -27.40 -4.33
C GLU A 133 -25.46 -26.24 -5.32
N GLU A 134 -26.54 -25.99 -6.04
CA GLU A 134 -26.66 -24.88 -7.00
C GLU A 134 -26.42 -23.53 -6.30
N GLN A 135 -27.01 -23.34 -5.11
CA GLN A 135 -26.81 -22.13 -4.33
C GLN A 135 -25.35 -21.94 -3.90
N LEU A 136 -24.71 -23.00 -3.40
CA LEU A 136 -23.31 -22.97 -3.00
C LEU A 136 -22.38 -22.65 -4.17
N VAL A 137 -22.63 -23.21 -5.36
CA VAL A 137 -21.87 -22.91 -6.57
C VAL A 137 -21.99 -21.44 -6.96
N LEU A 138 -23.20 -20.88 -6.91
CA LEU A 138 -23.43 -19.45 -7.19
C LEU A 138 -22.76 -18.54 -6.16
N GLU A 139 -22.79 -18.92 -4.88
CA GLU A 139 -22.09 -18.15 -3.82
C GLU A 139 -20.57 -18.17 -4.03
N ILE A 140 -20.00 -19.31 -4.36
CA ILE A 140 -18.57 -19.45 -4.67
C ILE A 140 -18.20 -18.57 -5.87
N GLN A 141 -18.93 -18.66 -6.97
CA GLN A 141 -18.68 -17.83 -8.15
C GLN A 141 -18.73 -16.33 -7.84
N ARG A 142 -19.74 -15.89 -7.09
CA ARG A 142 -19.87 -14.49 -6.67
C ARG A 142 -18.70 -14.03 -5.79
N ALA A 143 -18.21 -14.89 -4.91
CA ALA A 143 -17.08 -14.59 -4.03
C ALA A 143 -15.76 -14.53 -4.83
N GLU A 144 -15.56 -15.43 -5.79
CA GLU A 144 -14.37 -15.50 -6.66
C GLU A 144 -14.27 -14.29 -7.61
N ILE A 145 -15.40 -13.81 -8.16
CA ILE A 145 -15.42 -12.60 -9.01
C ILE A 145 -14.97 -11.36 -8.24
N LYS A 146 -15.24 -11.29 -6.93
CA LYS A 146 -14.88 -10.14 -6.10
C LYS A 146 -13.40 -10.07 -5.74
N ARG A 147 -12.65 -11.14 -5.91
CA ARG A 147 -11.23 -11.23 -5.51
C ARG A 147 -10.39 -11.93 -6.59
N PRO A 148 -9.98 -11.21 -7.65
CA PRO A 148 -9.09 -11.78 -8.64
C PRO A 148 -7.78 -12.19 -7.95
N ARG A 149 -7.31 -13.41 -8.24
CA ARG A 149 -6.01 -13.88 -7.77
C ARG A 149 -4.91 -13.12 -8.51
N LEU A 150 -4.06 -12.46 -7.75
CA LEU A 150 -2.87 -11.83 -8.28
C LEU A 150 -1.82 -12.93 -8.51
N THR A 151 -1.19 -12.91 -9.68
CA THR A 151 -0.01 -13.74 -9.97
C THR A 151 1.26 -12.91 -9.81
N HIS A 152 2.41 -13.58 -9.73
CA HIS A 152 3.72 -12.92 -9.60
C HIS A 152 3.93 -11.91 -10.74
N GLU A 153 3.67 -12.33 -11.97
CA GLU A 153 3.86 -11.53 -13.18
C GLU A 153 2.97 -10.27 -13.18
N VAL A 154 1.73 -10.41 -12.72
CA VAL A 154 0.78 -9.28 -12.66
C VAL A 154 1.22 -8.25 -11.62
N VAL A 155 1.64 -8.71 -10.44
CA VAL A 155 2.11 -7.81 -9.37
C VAL A 155 3.42 -7.14 -9.77
N GLU A 156 4.37 -7.90 -10.30
CA GLU A 156 5.65 -7.37 -10.77
C GLU A 156 5.45 -6.33 -11.89
N ALA A 157 4.65 -6.65 -12.91
CA ALA A 157 4.36 -5.73 -14.00
C ALA A 157 3.69 -4.44 -13.50
N TRP A 158 2.78 -4.56 -12.53
CA TRP A 158 2.14 -3.41 -11.90
C TRP A 158 3.14 -2.52 -11.15
N LEU A 159 4.04 -3.10 -10.34
CA LEU A 159 5.09 -2.35 -9.64
C LEU A 159 6.06 -1.69 -10.62
N ARG A 160 6.49 -2.41 -11.68
CA ARG A 160 7.35 -1.86 -12.73
C ARG A 160 6.71 -0.71 -13.50
N SER A 161 5.39 -0.69 -13.64
CA SER A 161 4.67 0.42 -14.28
C SER A 161 4.87 1.76 -13.57
N PHE A 162 5.07 1.75 -12.25
CA PHE A 162 5.41 2.96 -11.49
C PHE A 162 6.87 3.41 -11.68
N ARG A 163 7.76 2.49 -12.05
CA ARG A 163 9.16 2.83 -12.32
C ARG A 163 9.35 3.54 -13.66
N VAL A 164 8.52 3.24 -14.65
CA VAL A 164 8.61 3.78 -16.01
C VAL A 164 7.56 4.85 -16.31
N GLY A 165 6.74 5.21 -15.33
CA GLY A 165 5.67 6.18 -15.47
C GLY A 165 6.20 7.61 -15.64
N ASP A 166 5.35 8.49 -16.18
CA ASP A 166 5.70 9.90 -16.39
C ASP A 166 5.63 10.67 -15.06
N VAL A 167 6.79 10.99 -14.50
CA VAL A 167 6.93 11.76 -13.26
C VAL A 167 6.51 13.23 -13.39
N THR A 168 6.18 13.70 -14.61
CA THR A 168 5.66 15.05 -14.85
C THR A 168 4.13 15.08 -14.87
N ASP A 169 3.47 13.92 -14.98
CA ASP A 169 2.02 13.80 -14.95
C ASP A 169 1.47 13.87 -13.52
N ASP A 170 0.58 14.82 -13.25
CA ASP A 170 0.00 15.04 -11.92
C ASP A 170 -0.81 13.84 -11.40
N ASP A 171 -1.53 13.13 -12.26
CA ASP A 171 -2.32 11.96 -11.89
C ASP A 171 -1.42 10.76 -11.55
N PHE A 172 -0.33 10.58 -12.29
CA PHE A 172 0.68 9.58 -11.98
C PHE A 172 1.33 9.87 -10.63
N ARG A 173 1.74 11.11 -10.38
CA ARG A 173 2.34 11.55 -9.11
C ARG A 173 1.42 11.31 -7.93
N ALA A 174 0.13 11.64 -8.07
CA ALA A 174 -0.87 11.39 -7.02
C ALA A 174 -1.01 9.89 -6.72
N ARG A 175 -1.14 9.05 -7.75
CA ARG A 175 -1.22 7.59 -7.58
C ARG A 175 0.03 7.01 -6.92
N LEU A 176 1.23 7.49 -7.29
CA LEU A 176 2.49 7.03 -6.70
C LEU A 176 2.55 7.37 -5.20
N VAL A 177 2.20 8.60 -4.83
CA VAL A 177 2.16 9.04 -3.43
C VAL A 177 1.11 8.25 -2.63
N ASP A 178 -0.07 8.04 -3.17
CA ASP A 178 -1.13 7.32 -2.46
C ASP A 178 -0.83 5.83 -2.31
N THR A 179 -0.19 5.23 -3.31
CA THR A 179 0.16 3.82 -3.28
C THR A 179 1.30 3.54 -2.31
N PHE A 180 2.38 4.32 -2.38
CA PHE A 180 3.62 3.95 -1.69
C PHE A 180 3.89 4.73 -0.41
N ILE A 181 3.49 6.00 -0.30
CA ILE A 181 3.91 6.86 0.80
C ILE A 181 2.88 6.85 1.94
N ALA A 182 3.30 6.33 3.10
CA ALA A 182 2.51 6.39 4.33
C ALA A 182 2.67 7.75 5.05
N ARG A 183 3.91 8.20 5.19
CA ARG A 183 4.27 9.37 5.97
C ARG A 183 5.60 9.95 5.51
N VAL A 184 5.77 11.25 5.67
CA VAL A 184 7.05 11.97 5.48
C VAL A 184 7.33 12.80 6.73
N GLU A 185 8.52 12.67 7.30
CA GLU A 185 9.00 13.53 8.38
C GLU A 185 10.09 14.46 7.85
N LEU A 186 9.88 15.78 8.00
CA LEU A 186 10.79 16.80 7.50
C LEU A 186 11.65 17.41 8.62
N ARG A 187 12.94 17.52 8.32
CA ARG A 187 13.90 18.39 9.01
C ARG A 187 14.54 19.33 8.01
N ASN A 188 15.27 20.34 8.46
CA ASN A 188 15.84 21.36 7.56
C ASN A 188 16.83 20.81 6.53
N ASP A 189 17.45 19.69 6.81
CA ASP A 189 18.51 19.05 6.04
C ASP A 189 18.14 17.68 5.48
N GLU A 190 16.95 17.15 5.85
CA GLU A 190 16.53 15.81 5.46
C GLU A 190 15.03 15.62 5.45
N ALA A 191 14.59 14.67 4.63
CA ALA A 191 13.26 14.09 4.71
C ALA A 191 13.36 12.58 4.93
N LEU A 192 12.59 12.06 5.88
CA LEU A 192 12.41 10.62 6.09
C LEU A 192 11.09 10.21 5.46
N ILE A 193 11.13 9.32 4.48
CA ILE A 193 9.94 8.80 3.79
C ILE A 193 9.63 7.42 4.36
N PHE A 194 8.42 7.26 4.88
CA PHE A 194 7.89 5.98 5.35
C PHE A 194 6.95 5.44 4.29
N TYR A 195 7.23 4.25 3.79
CA TYR A 195 6.43 3.61 2.76
C TYR A 195 5.33 2.72 3.36
N ASN A 196 4.27 2.48 2.61
CA ASN A 196 3.12 1.62 2.98
C ASN A 196 3.47 0.12 3.04
N ILE A 197 4.74 -0.22 3.08
CA ILE A 197 5.24 -1.58 3.10
C ILE A 197 5.48 -1.97 4.55
N ARG A 198 4.72 -2.96 5.05
CA ARG A 198 4.87 -3.50 6.41
C ARG A 198 5.49 -4.89 6.37
N GLU A 199 6.61 -5.08 7.06
CA GLU A 199 7.01 -6.39 7.53
C GLU A 199 6.27 -6.70 8.86
N LYS A 200 5.98 -7.97 9.14
CA LYS A 200 5.23 -8.37 10.37
C LYS A 200 5.94 -7.93 11.64
N GLY A 201 5.27 -7.14 12.50
CA GLY A 201 5.72 -6.81 13.85
C GLY A 201 5.05 -5.58 14.47
N PRO A 202 5.08 -5.38 15.80
CA PRO A 202 4.59 -4.19 16.46
C PRO A 202 5.50 -2.98 16.15
N HIS A 203 4.90 -1.80 16.10
CA HIS A 203 5.51 -0.53 15.75
C HIS A 203 6.81 -0.25 16.51
N SER A 204 7.95 -0.40 15.88
CA SER A 204 9.24 0.03 16.45
C SER A 204 9.72 1.32 15.79
N ARG A 205 9.95 2.33 16.61
CA ARG A 205 10.61 3.58 16.21
C ARG A 205 12.10 3.34 16.15
N VAL A 206 12.73 3.46 14.99
CA VAL A 206 14.18 3.44 14.89
C VAL A 206 14.69 4.84 14.54
N ARG A 207 15.59 5.32 15.37
CA ARG A 207 16.27 6.61 15.19
C ARG A 207 17.58 6.36 14.45
N VAL A 208 17.75 6.92 13.27
CA VAL A 208 19.00 6.83 12.49
C VAL A 208 19.72 8.15 12.52
N ARG A 209 21.00 8.15 12.93
CA ARG A 209 21.91 9.32 12.88
C ARG A 209 22.61 9.37 11.52
N PRO A 210 22.83 10.55 10.92
CA PRO A 210 23.55 10.70 9.67
C PRO A 210 25.06 10.80 9.91
N GLU A 211 25.81 9.88 9.35
CA GLU A 211 27.29 9.90 9.42
C GLU A 211 27.96 10.39 8.12
N TRP A 212 27.21 10.88 7.10
CA TRP A 212 27.74 11.09 5.76
C TRP A 212 27.33 12.39 5.05
N TRP A 213 26.89 13.41 5.77
CA TRP A 213 26.63 14.69 5.15
C TRP A 213 27.91 15.50 4.97
N SER A 214 28.31 15.74 3.71
CA SER A 214 29.27 16.79 3.32
C SER A 214 28.61 17.73 2.30
N PRO A 215 28.57 19.06 2.57
CA PRO A 215 27.89 20.02 1.70
C PRO A 215 28.65 20.39 0.43
N ARG A 216 29.83 19.81 0.14
CA ARG A 216 30.78 20.40 -0.83
C ARG A 216 30.90 19.70 -2.19
N ASP A 217 30.38 18.50 -2.38
CA ASP A 217 30.69 17.70 -3.55
C ASP A 217 29.52 17.29 -4.45
N GLY A 218 28.31 17.82 -4.22
CA GLY A 218 27.21 17.72 -5.21
C GLY A 218 26.72 16.30 -5.58
N THR A 219 27.36 15.24 -5.10
CA THR A 219 26.98 13.86 -5.35
C THR A 219 26.15 13.34 -4.19
N ARG A 220 24.82 13.41 -4.32
CA ARG A 220 23.86 12.95 -3.32
C ARG A 220 23.29 11.61 -3.74
N THR A 221 23.83 10.54 -3.20
CA THR A 221 23.20 9.21 -3.31
C THR A 221 22.32 9.00 -2.10
N PRO A 222 21.00 8.87 -2.26
CA PRO A 222 20.10 8.51 -1.17
C PRO A 222 20.46 7.10 -0.68
N LYS A 223 20.41 6.90 0.62
CA LYS A 223 20.67 5.62 1.25
C LYS A 223 19.36 5.00 1.67
N ILE A 224 18.99 3.88 1.07
CA ILE A 224 17.83 3.09 1.51
C ILE A 224 18.21 2.37 2.79
N ILE A 225 17.45 2.60 3.84
CA ILE A 225 17.58 1.90 5.11
C ILE A 225 16.29 1.11 5.33
N VAL A 226 16.39 -0.21 5.22
CA VAL A 226 15.28 -1.10 5.58
C VAL A 226 15.28 -1.25 7.09
N LEU A 227 14.30 -0.66 7.74
CA LEU A 227 14.02 -0.89 9.16
C LEU A 227 13.06 -2.07 9.26
N ARG A 228 13.16 -2.86 10.34
CA ARG A 228 12.46 -4.16 10.49
C ARG A 228 10.97 -4.18 10.15
N ASP A 229 10.30 -3.02 10.15
CA ASP A 229 8.84 -2.93 9.91
C ASP A 229 8.44 -1.92 8.83
N TYR A 230 9.40 -1.13 8.29
CA TYR A 230 9.17 -0.11 7.27
C TYR A 230 10.38 0.04 6.36
N VAL A 231 10.13 0.26 5.08
CA VAL A 231 11.15 0.80 4.19
C VAL A 231 11.18 2.31 4.41
N VAL A 232 12.32 2.82 4.83
CA VAL A 232 12.52 4.26 5.03
C VAL A 232 13.61 4.73 4.09
N LEU A 233 13.27 5.69 3.27
CA LEU A 233 14.22 6.40 2.43
C LEU A 233 14.54 7.76 3.06
N ARG A 234 15.82 8.05 3.18
CA ARG A 234 16.31 9.34 3.63
C ARG A 234 16.86 10.10 2.44
N ILE A 235 16.27 11.24 2.16
CA ILE A 235 16.73 12.17 1.15
C ILE A 235 17.23 13.45 1.80
N ALA A 236 18.33 14.01 1.27
CA ALA A 236 18.76 15.33 1.61
C ALA A 236 17.90 16.37 0.85
N VAL A 237 17.44 17.39 1.52
CA VAL A 237 16.52 18.43 1.00
C VAL A 237 17.23 19.78 0.94
#